data_7fdf6f306ea52d761af3c3c9932dc16e
#
_entry.id   7fdf6f306ea52d761af3c3c9932dc16e
#
_cell.length_a   1.000
_cell.length_b   1.000
_cell.length_c   1.000
_cell.angle_alpha   90.00
_cell.angle_beta   90.00
_cell.angle_gamma   90.00
#
_symmetry.space_group_name_H-M   'P 1'
#
loop_
_entity.id
_entity.type
_entity.pdbx_description
1 polymer ?
#
loop_
_entity_poly.entity_id
_entity_poly.type
_entity_poly.pdbx_seq_one_letter_code
_entity_poly.pdbx_strand_id
1 'polypeptide(L)'
;MGDVVITNDGATILKEMDIEHPAAKMIIEVAKTQEQHCYDGTTSAVVIAGELLKRSEDLIEQNVHPTVNCHGFRLASERAVELLEKHLISVTDEETLVEVAKTALTGKSASAVKEFLADICVRAVKSVGIEEDGERTVDIDDIKVEKRQGGSIKGSTLIDGIILDKERVHSGMPRSVKGAKIALVNSAIEVKKTEVDAK
;
A
#
# COMPACT_ATOMS: atom_id res chain seq x y z
N MET A 1 25.13 -14.11 8.09
CA MET A 1 24.78 -13.74 6.71
C MET A 1 23.64 -12.74 6.82
N GLY A 2 23.79 -11.55 6.23
CA GLY A 2 22.70 -10.57 6.23
C GLY A 2 21.59 -11.01 5.28
N ASP A 3 20.37 -10.66 5.61
CA ASP A 3 19.23 -10.87 4.72
C ASP A 3 19.37 -9.99 3.46
N VAL A 4 19.03 -10.53 2.30
CA VAL A 4 19.06 -9.81 1.03
C VAL A 4 17.64 -9.34 0.71
N VAL A 5 17.45 -8.03 0.66
CA VAL A 5 16.17 -7.41 0.27
C VAL A 5 16.28 -6.93 -1.16
N ILE A 6 15.39 -7.41 -2.03
CA ILE A 6 15.28 -6.98 -3.44
C ILE A 6 13.93 -6.28 -3.60
N THR A 7 13.95 -4.97 -3.78
CA THR A 7 12.73 -4.15 -3.87
C THR A 7 12.94 -2.97 -4.81
N ASN A 8 11.86 -2.46 -5.36
CA ASN A 8 11.80 -1.21 -6.12
C ASN A 8 11.16 -0.07 -5.30
N ASP A 9 10.73 -0.38 -4.08
CA ASP A 9 10.11 0.61 -3.21
C ASP A 9 11.17 1.47 -2.50
N GLY A 10 11.08 2.80 -2.70
CA GLY A 10 12.04 3.74 -2.15
C GLY A 10 12.01 3.83 -0.63
N ALA A 11 10.86 3.67 0.00
CA ALA A 11 10.76 3.68 1.46
C ALA A 11 11.46 2.47 2.07
N THR A 12 11.26 1.29 1.51
CA THR A 12 11.94 0.07 1.93
C THR A 12 13.45 0.17 1.72
N ILE A 13 13.90 0.66 0.55
CA ILE A 13 15.35 0.85 0.27
C ILE A 13 15.98 1.75 1.33
N LEU A 14 15.37 2.89 1.61
CA LEU A 14 15.90 3.86 2.57
C LEU A 14 15.88 3.34 4.00
N LYS A 15 14.90 2.50 4.36
CA LYS A 15 14.79 1.88 5.68
C LYS A 15 15.91 0.87 5.93
N GLU A 16 16.33 0.14 4.89
CA GLU A 16 17.41 -0.84 4.95
C GLU A 16 18.81 -0.20 4.86
N MET A 17 18.90 1.08 4.51
CA MET A 17 20.17 1.81 4.49
C MET A 17 20.56 2.24 5.90
N ASP A 18 21.82 2.00 6.26
CA ASP A 18 22.41 2.50 7.52
C ASP A 18 22.74 3.99 7.37
N ILE A 19 21.79 4.85 7.69
CA ILE A 19 21.89 6.30 7.59
C ILE A 19 22.05 6.90 8.98
N GLU A 20 23.21 7.46 9.26
CA GLU A 20 23.53 8.07 10.56
C GLU A 20 23.12 9.54 10.65
N HIS A 21 23.25 10.29 9.57
CA HIS A 21 23.08 11.75 9.57
C HIS A 21 21.62 12.18 9.88
N PRO A 22 21.39 13.04 10.89
CA PRO A 22 20.03 13.41 11.31
C PRO A 22 19.17 14.03 10.20
N ALA A 23 19.73 14.92 9.37
CA ALA A 23 18.98 15.53 8.26
C ALA A 23 18.61 14.50 7.18
N ALA A 24 19.48 13.51 6.92
CA ALA A 24 19.15 12.44 5.99
C ALA A 24 18.04 11.52 6.55
N LYS A 25 17.99 11.31 7.87
CA LYS A 25 16.87 10.61 8.52
C LYS A 25 15.53 11.33 8.31
N MET A 26 15.52 12.66 8.28
CA MET A 26 14.28 13.41 7.98
C MET A 26 13.78 13.14 6.55
N ILE A 27 14.67 12.88 5.60
CA ILE A 27 14.26 12.51 4.23
C ILE A 27 13.63 11.11 4.19
N ILE A 28 14.08 10.20 5.04
CA ILE A 28 13.44 8.90 5.21
C ILE A 28 11.98 9.07 5.68
N GLU A 29 11.74 10.00 6.60
CA GLU A 29 10.37 10.28 7.06
C GLU A 29 9.47 10.84 5.93
N VAL A 30 10.02 11.57 4.96
CA VAL A 30 9.27 11.98 3.76
C VAL A 30 8.81 10.74 2.97
N ALA A 31 9.70 9.76 2.78
CA ALA A 31 9.33 8.51 2.08
C ALA A 31 8.26 7.72 2.84
N LYS A 32 8.39 7.60 4.16
CA LYS A 32 7.41 6.90 5.01
C LYS A 32 6.04 7.59 4.99
N THR A 33 6.03 8.91 5.05
CA THR A 33 4.78 9.69 4.99
C THR A 33 4.09 9.47 3.65
N GLN A 34 4.84 9.49 2.55
CA GLN A 34 4.32 9.19 1.22
C GLN A 34 3.77 7.75 1.14
N GLU A 35 4.48 6.77 1.72
CA GLU A 35 4.03 5.39 1.79
C GLU A 35 2.70 5.26 2.53
N GLN A 36 2.57 5.91 3.70
CA GLN A 36 1.37 5.84 4.53
C GLN A 36 0.13 6.45 3.89
N HIS A 37 0.30 7.52 3.10
CA HIS A 37 -0.84 8.24 2.51
C HIS A 37 -1.19 7.78 1.10
N CYS A 38 -0.20 7.41 0.30
CA CYS A 38 -0.40 7.16 -1.12
C CYS A 38 0.02 5.74 -1.56
N TYR A 39 0.75 5.00 -0.74
CA TYR A 39 1.30 3.66 -1.03
C TYR A 39 2.15 3.59 -2.31
N ASP A 40 2.46 4.72 -2.92
CA ASP A 40 3.24 4.84 -4.15
C ASP A 40 3.97 6.17 -4.22
N GLY A 41 4.94 6.29 -5.14
CA GLY A 41 5.70 7.53 -5.36
C GLY A 41 6.74 7.83 -4.29
N THR A 42 7.08 6.91 -3.40
CA THR A 42 8.06 7.06 -2.32
C THR A 42 9.42 7.53 -2.83
N THR A 43 9.93 6.90 -3.88
CA THR A 43 11.20 7.28 -4.53
C THR A 43 11.12 8.67 -5.13
N SER A 44 10.03 9.01 -5.81
CA SER A 44 9.85 10.34 -6.43
C SER A 44 9.82 11.44 -5.39
N ALA A 45 9.13 11.25 -4.27
CA ALA A 45 9.07 12.21 -3.18
C ALA A 45 10.47 12.50 -2.60
N VAL A 46 11.27 11.46 -2.39
CA VAL A 46 12.64 11.59 -1.88
C VAL A 46 13.57 12.29 -2.87
N VAL A 47 13.48 11.94 -4.15
CA VAL A 47 14.29 12.56 -5.20
C VAL A 47 13.97 14.04 -5.32
N ILE A 48 12.68 14.41 -5.31
CA ILE A 48 12.26 15.82 -5.35
C ILE A 48 12.76 16.57 -4.12
N ALA A 49 12.59 16.02 -2.91
CA ALA A 49 13.07 16.64 -1.68
C ALA A 49 14.60 16.83 -1.69
N GLY A 50 15.33 15.80 -2.11
CA GLY A 50 16.78 15.85 -2.22
C GLY A 50 17.28 16.89 -3.24
N GLU A 51 16.64 16.98 -4.40
CA GLU A 51 17.00 17.95 -5.43
C GLU A 51 16.67 19.40 -4.99
N LEU A 52 15.56 19.62 -4.30
CA LEU A 52 15.24 20.93 -3.73
C LEU A 52 16.26 21.35 -2.68
N LEU A 53 16.68 20.46 -1.80
CA LEU A 53 17.71 20.74 -0.81
C LEU A 53 19.07 21.02 -1.47
N LYS A 54 19.45 20.25 -2.47
CA LYS A 54 20.70 20.48 -3.22
C LYS A 54 20.73 21.86 -3.87
N ARG A 55 19.62 22.26 -4.51
CA ARG A 55 19.53 23.62 -5.11
C ARG A 55 19.47 24.73 -4.08
N SER A 56 19.03 24.45 -2.86
CA SER A 56 19.09 25.42 -1.77
C SER A 56 20.50 25.74 -1.35
N GLU A 57 21.46 24.82 -1.48
CA GLU A 57 22.87 25.06 -1.21
C GLU A 57 23.39 26.19 -2.10
N ASP A 58 23.18 26.13 -3.41
CA ASP A 58 23.55 27.15 -4.37
C ASP A 58 23.00 28.56 -4.00
N LEU A 59 21.75 28.59 -3.49
CA LEU A 59 21.12 29.84 -3.07
C LEU A 59 21.72 30.41 -1.78
N ILE A 60 22.06 29.52 -0.85
CA ILE A 60 22.71 29.92 0.41
C ILE A 60 24.12 30.50 0.13
N GLU A 61 24.87 29.88 -0.79
CA GLU A 61 26.17 30.43 -1.24
C GLU A 61 26.05 31.79 -1.89
N GLN A 62 24.92 32.11 -2.51
CA GLN A 62 24.57 33.43 -3.04
C GLN A 62 24.02 34.39 -1.96
N ASN A 63 24.18 34.06 -0.67
CA ASN A 63 23.69 34.81 0.48
C ASN A 63 22.16 34.95 0.57
N VAL A 64 21.38 34.03 -0.04
CA VAL A 64 19.95 33.97 0.18
C VAL A 64 19.69 33.26 1.52
N HIS A 65 18.97 33.93 2.41
CA HIS A 65 18.73 33.39 3.75
C HIS A 65 17.85 32.14 3.69
N PRO A 66 18.13 31.07 4.47
CA PRO A 66 17.36 29.82 4.45
C PRO A 66 15.84 29.97 4.63
N THR A 67 15.40 30.95 5.44
CA THR A 67 13.97 31.25 5.62
C THR A 67 13.29 31.73 4.34
N VAL A 68 14.02 32.44 3.46
CA VAL A 68 13.51 32.86 2.14
C VAL A 68 13.33 31.66 1.24
N ASN A 69 14.27 30.71 1.26
CA ASN A 69 14.15 29.46 0.52
C ASN A 69 12.93 28.64 0.99
N CYS A 70 12.74 28.49 2.30
CA CYS A 70 11.57 27.80 2.86
C CYS A 70 10.24 28.48 2.46
N HIS A 71 10.22 29.83 2.44
CA HIS A 71 9.05 30.56 1.96
C HIS A 71 8.80 30.30 0.48
N GLY A 72 9.85 30.31 -0.34
CA GLY A 72 9.77 29.98 -1.76
C GLY A 72 9.22 28.57 -2.01
N PHE A 73 9.67 27.57 -1.25
CA PHE A 73 9.15 26.21 -1.36
C PHE A 73 7.67 26.11 -1.02
N ARG A 74 7.19 26.83 0.00
CA ARG A 74 5.77 26.87 0.33
C ARG A 74 4.94 27.46 -0.81
N LEU A 75 5.33 28.62 -1.34
CA LEU A 75 4.66 29.23 -2.48
C LEU A 75 4.65 28.31 -3.72
N ALA A 76 5.77 27.64 -3.98
CA ALA A 76 5.87 26.68 -5.08
C ALA A 76 4.96 25.47 -4.88
N SER A 77 4.84 24.96 -3.65
CA SER A 77 3.92 23.86 -3.31
C SER A 77 2.47 24.26 -3.52
N GLU A 78 2.04 25.42 -3.02
CA GLU A 78 0.67 25.95 -3.22
C GLU A 78 0.39 26.07 -4.72
N ARG A 79 1.32 26.62 -5.48
CA ARG A 79 1.16 26.77 -6.94
C ARG A 79 1.14 25.44 -7.68
N ALA A 80 1.93 24.47 -7.23
CA ALA A 80 1.94 23.11 -7.81
C ALA A 80 0.58 22.42 -7.64
N VAL A 81 -0.02 22.52 -6.46
CA VAL A 81 -1.37 21.96 -6.20
C VAL A 81 -2.40 22.61 -7.11
N GLU A 82 -2.44 23.94 -7.22
CA GLU A 82 -3.36 24.63 -8.14
C GLU A 82 -3.20 24.18 -9.61
N LEU A 83 -1.96 23.94 -10.04
CA LEU A 83 -1.70 23.48 -11.40
C LEU A 83 -2.13 22.02 -11.60
N LEU A 84 -1.89 21.16 -10.61
CA LEU A 84 -2.35 19.77 -10.63
C LEU A 84 -3.88 19.70 -10.73
N GLU A 85 -4.59 20.49 -9.92
CA GLU A 85 -6.06 20.56 -9.98
C GLU A 85 -6.59 20.99 -11.35
N LYS A 86 -5.91 21.89 -12.03
CA LYS A 86 -6.28 22.32 -13.40
C LYS A 86 -6.04 21.26 -14.48
N HIS A 87 -5.14 20.32 -14.21
CA HIS A 87 -4.77 19.24 -15.14
C HIS A 87 -5.36 17.88 -14.75
N LEU A 88 -6.23 17.83 -13.73
CA LEU A 88 -6.90 16.61 -13.33
C LEU A 88 -7.74 16.03 -14.48
N ILE A 89 -7.62 14.72 -14.64
CA ILE A 89 -8.49 13.93 -15.50
C ILE A 89 -9.45 13.18 -14.59
N SER A 90 -10.75 13.41 -14.78
CA SER A 90 -11.78 12.71 -14.01
C SER A 90 -11.81 11.24 -14.40
N VAL A 91 -11.76 10.37 -13.41
CA VAL A 91 -11.91 8.93 -13.60
C VAL A 91 -13.39 8.58 -13.50
N THR A 92 -14.03 8.32 -14.64
CA THR A 92 -15.46 8.07 -14.73
C THR A 92 -15.82 6.63 -15.09
N ASP A 93 -14.85 5.86 -15.57
CA ASP A 93 -15.04 4.51 -16.08
C ASP A 93 -13.99 3.53 -15.51
N GLU A 94 -14.29 2.23 -15.66
CA GLU A 94 -13.45 1.15 -15.16
C GLU A 94 -12.16 1.02 -15.96
N GLU A 95 -12.19 1.32 -17.25
CA GLU A 95 -11.01 1.24 -18.12
C GLU A 95 -9.94 2.22 -17.65
N THR A 96 -10.32 3.45 -17.32
CA THR A 96 -9.41 4.45 -16.76
C THR A 96 -8.83 4.00 -15.40
N LEU A 97 -9.62 3.35 -14.52
CA LEU A 97 -9.10 2.78 -13.28
C LEU A 97 -8.06 1.70 -13.52
N VAL A 98 -8.28 0.84 -14.53
CA VAL A 98 -7.32 -0.21 -14.91
C VAL A 98 -6.02 0.43 -15.43
N GLU A 99 -6.09 1.49 -16.22
CA GLU A 99 -4.89 2.20 -16.70
C GLU A 99 -4.11 2.87 -15.54
N VAL A 100 -4.79 3.43 -14.55
CA VAL A 100 -4.16 3.94 -13.32
C VAL A 100 -3.43 2.81 -12.59
N ALA A 101 -4.07 1.66 -12.41
CA ALA A 101 -3.46 0.50 -11.77
C ALA A 101 -2.25 -0.03 -12.57
N LYS A 102 -2.31 -0.08 -13.90
CA LYS A 102 -1.18 -0.43 -14.77
C LYS A 102 -0.01 0.54 -14.61
N THR A 103 -0.31 1.82 -14.50
CA THR A 103 0.70 2.86 -14.28
C THR A 103 1.43 2.63 -12.95
N ALA A 104 0.71 2.37 -11.88
CA ALA A 104 1.27 2.07 -10.57
C ALA A 104 2.12 0.78 -10.54
N LEU A 105 1.81 -0.21 -11.39
CA LEU A 105 2.57 -1.46 -11.52
C LEU A 105 3.78 -1.34 -12.46
N THR A 106 3.86 -0.27 -13.26
CA THR A 106 4.95 -0.07 -14.22
C THR A 106 6.26 0.24 -13.50
N GLY A 107 7.36 -0.36 -13.94
CA GLY A 107 8.68 -0.19 -13.31
C GLY A 107 8.90 -1.03 -12.05
N LYS A 108 7.91 -1.80 -11.62
CA LYS A 108 8.01 -2.72 -10.47
C LYS A 108 8.23 -4.17 -10.93
N SER A 109 8.56 -5.06 -10.00
CA SER A 109 8.79 -6.50 -10.28
C SER A 109 7.58 -7.18 -10.94
N ALA A 110 6.38 -6.67 -10.70
CA ALA A 110 5.13 -7.14 -11.29
C ALA A 110 4.85 -6.59 -12.72
N SER A 111 5.72 -5.75 -13.27
CA SER A 111 5.50 -5.06 -14.56
C SER A 111 5.23 -6.01 -15.73
N ALA A 112 5.84 -7.20 -15.74
CA ALA A 112 5.62 -8.20 -16.78
C ALA A 112 4.19 -8.80 -16.80
N VAL A 113 3.45 -8.67 -15.74
CA VAL A 113 2.08 -9.20 -15.57
C VAL A 113 1.09 -8.11 -15.17
N LYS A 114 1.44 -6.85 -15.40
CA LYS A 114 0.67 -5.68 -14.95
C LYS A 114 -0.77 -5.66 -15.47
N GLU A 115 -0.99 -6.08 -16.70
CA GLU A 115 -2.34 -6.14 -17.30
C GLU A 115 -3.28 -7.03 -16.49
N PHE A 116 -2.81 -8.21 -16.15
CA PHE A 116 -3.56 -9.20 -15.38
C PHE A 116 -3.77 -8.74 -13.92
N LEU A 117 -2.74 -8.21 -13.27
CA LEU A 117 -2.83 -7.77 -11.88
C LEU A 117 -3.68 -6.50 -11.73
N ALA A 118 -3.62 -5.57 -12.70
CA ALA A 118 -4.42 -4.35 -12.67
C ALA A 118 -5.92 -4.66 -12.67
N ASP A 119 -6.38 -5.61 -13.50
CA ASP A 119 -7.76 -6.07 -13.51
C ASP A 119 -8.19 -6.63 -12.13
N ILE A 120 -7.37 -7.51 -11.56
CA ILE A 120 -7.63 -8.07 -10.23
C ILE A 120 -7.70 -6.98 -9.16
N CYS A 121 -6.75 -6.03 -9.16
CA CYS A 121 -6.71 -4.93 -8.20
C CYS A 121 -7.97 -4.05 -8.30
N VAL A 122 -8.37 -3.65 -9.49
CA VAL A 122 -9.56 -2.81 -9.68
C VAL A 122 -10.82 -3.53 -9.22
N ARG A 123 -10.96 -4.81 -9.54
CA ARG A 123 -12.09 -5.64 -9.08
C ARG A 123 -12.10 -5.80 -7.56
N ALA A 124 -10.93 -6.00 -6.93
CA ALA A 124 -10.81 -6.10 -5.47
C ALA A 124 -11.24 -4.80 -4.79
N VAL A 125 -10.73 -3.65 -5.25
CA VAL A 125 -11.09 -2.33 -4.72
C VAL A 125 -12.59 -2.05 -4.89
N LYS A 126 -13.16 -2.40 -6.05
CA LYS A 126 -14.59 -2.24 -6.29
C LYS A 126 -15.47 -3.12 -5.40
N SER A 127 -14.98 -4.30 -4.99
CA SER A 127 -15.75 -5.23 -4.16
C SER A 127 -15.92 -4.77 -2.71
N VAL A 128 -14.99 -3.95 -2.19
CA VAL A 128 -15.01 -3.42 -0.82
C VAL A 128 -15.50 -1.96 -0.75
N GLY A 129 -15.76 -1.32 -1.89
CA GLY A 129 -16.24 0.06 -1.94
C GLY A 129 -17.65 0.21 -1.37
N ILE A 130 -17.79 1.10 -0.40
CA ILE A 130 -19.06 1.48 0.21
C ILE A 130 -19.48 2.83 -0.39
N GLU A 131 -20.75 2.97 -0.72
CA GLU A 131 -21.33 4.24 -1.19
C GLU A 131 -22.06 4.91 -0.03
N GLU A 132 -21.52 6.03 0.45
CA GLU A 132 -22.09 6.85 1.51
C GLU A 132 -22.25 8.28 1.00
N ASP A 133 -23.44 8.85 1.13
CA ASP A 133 -23.78 10.23 0.74
C ASP A 133 -23.44 10.58 -0.74
N GLY A 134 -23.44 9.59 -1.65
CA GLY A 134 -23.10 9.76 -3.06
C GLY A 134 -21.59 9.79 -3.34
N GLU A 135 -20.76 9.59 -2.34
CA GLU A 135 -19.32 9.37 -2.46
C GLU A 135 -18.99 7.90 -2.23
N ARG A 136 -18.08 7.38 -3.03
CA ARG A 136 -17.59 6.00 -2.87
C ARG A 136 -16.31 5.99 -2.05
N THR A 137 -16.40 5.44 -0.85
CA THR A 137 -15.26 5.25 0.05
C THR A 137 -14.76 3.82 -0.01
N VAL A 138 -13.44 3.65 0.01
CA VAL A 138 -12.78 2.34 0.00
C VAL A 138 -11.78 2.31 1.15
N ASP A 139 -11.94 1.33 2.03
CA ASP A 139 -10.91 1.01 3.02
C ASP A 139 -10.03 -0.12 2.47
N ILE A 140 -8.73 0.14 2.35
CA ILE A 140 -7.77 -0.84 1.85
C ILE A 140 -7.57 -1.99 2.83
N ASP A 141 -7.77 -1.76 4.12
CA ASP A 141 -7.65 -2.78 5.16
C ASP A 141 -8.72 -3.88 5.04
N ASP A 142 -9.79 -3.62 4.29
CA ASP A 142 -10.80 -4.62 3.94
C ASP A 142 -10.34 -5.59 2.84
N ILE A 143 -9.18 -5.33 2.20
CA ILE A 143 -8.62 -6.18 1.15
C ILE A 143 -7.46 -7.02 1.71
N LYS A 144 -7.70 -8.30 1.94
CA LYS A 144 -6.65 -9.21 2.38
C LYS A 144 -5.87 -9.79 1.20
N VAL A 145 -4.55 -9.60 1.21
CA VAL A 145 -3.64 -10.18 0.21
C VAL A 145 -2.87 -11.34 0.85
N GLU A 146 -3.07 -12.55 0.34
CA GLU A 146 -2.34 -13.74 0.77
C GLU A 146 -1.32 -14.19 -0.28
N LYS A 147 -0.11 -14.49 0.18
CA LYS A 147 0.99 -14.97 -0.67
C LYS A 147 1.20 -16.47 -0.46
N ARG A 148 1.24 -17.23 -1.56
CA ARG A 148 1.53 -18.67 -1.53
C ARG A 148 2.69 -19.00 -2.45
N GLN A 149 3.58 -19.86 -1.99
CA GLN A 149 4.68 -20.41 -2.80
C GLN A 149 4.18 -21.54 -3.70
N GLY A 150 4.90 -21.79 -4.79
CA GLY A 150 4.69 -22.98 -5.64
C GLY A 150 3.92 -22.75 -6.92
N GLY A 151 3.68 -21.50 -7.31
CA GLY A 151 3.01 -21.14 -8.56
C GLY A 151 3.58 -19.92 -9.26
N SER A 152 2.97 -19.52 -10.36
CA SER A 152 3.27 -18.28 -11.06
C SER A 152 2.36 -17.16 -10.54
N ILE A 153 2.82 -15.91 -10.62
CA ILE A 153 2.00 -14.70 -10.34
C ILE A 153 0.72 -14.69 -11.19
N LYS A 154 0.76 -15.25 -12.41
CA LYS A 154 -0.42 -15.41 -13.26
C LYS A 154 -1.47 -16.39 -12.71
N GLY A 155 -1.13 -17.18 -11.70
CA GLY A 155 -2.06 -18.04 -10.96
C GLY A 155 -2.79 -17.31 -9.82
N SER A 156 -2.53 -16.02 -9.59
CA SER A 156 -3.25 -15.23 -8.61
C SER A 156 -4.74 -15.12 -8.99
N THR A 157 -5.61 -15.17 -8.01
CA THR A 157 -7.06 -15.07 -8.24
C THR A 157 -7.69 -14.17 -7.19
N LEU A 158 -8.70 -13.42 -7.59
CA LEU A 158 -9.58 -12.74 -6.65
C LEU A 158 -10.58 -13.75 -6.10
N ILE A 159 -10.69 -13.80 -4.79
CA ILE A 159 -11.68 -14.63 -4.09
C ILE A 159 -12.75 -13.70 -3.54
N ASP A 160 -13.99 -13.92 -3.98
CA ASP A 160 -15.15 -13.23 -3.45
C ASP A 160 -15.58 -13.93 -2.14
N GLY A 161 -14.96 -13.51 -1.03
CA GLY A 161 -15.18 -14.14 0.26
C GLY A 161 -14.04 -13.88 1.24
N ILE A 162 -14.05 -14.60 2.35
CA ILE A 162 -13.07 -14.46 3.43
C ILE A 162 -12.04 -15.60 3.35
N ILE A 163 -10.75 -15.24 3.41
CA ILE A 163 -9.64 -16.18 3.51
C ILE A 163 -9.18 -16.25 4.97
N LEU A 164 -9.32 -17.41 5.59
CA LEU A 164 -8.80 -17.68 6.92
C LEU A 164 -7.52 -18.50 6.81
N ASP A 165 -6.42 -18.00 7.37
CA ASP A 165 -5.16 -18.75 7.47
C ASP A 165 -5.24 -19.75 8.62
N LYS A 166 -6.11 -20.72 8.46
CA LYS A 166 -6.36 -21.81 9.42
C LYS A 166 -6.47 -23.13 8.68
N GLU A 167 -5.93 -24.15 9.30
CA GLU A 167 -6.04 -25.51 8.80
C GLU A 167 -7.17 -26.26 9.53
N ARG A 168 -7.60 -27.31 8.90
CA ARG A 168 -8.56 -28.26 9.45
C ARG A 168 -7.96 -28.94 10.69
N VAL A 169 -8.60 -28.79 11.85
CA VAL A 169 -8.08 -29.28 13.14
C VAL A 169 -8.31 -30.79 13.37
N HIS A 170 -9.22 -31.42 12.63
CA HIS A 170 -9.53 -32.83 12.79
C HIS A 170 -9.76 -33.54 11.43
N SER A 171 -9.27 -34.77 11.30
CA SER A 171 -9.37 -35.55 10.05
C SER A 171 -10.80 -35.85 9.62
N GLY A 172 -11.74 -35.95 10.57
CA GLY A 172 -13.17 -36.16 10.32
C GLY A 172 -13.90 -34.92 9.79
N MET A 173 -13.27 -33.72 9.81
CA MET A 173 -13.87 -32.53 9.21
C MET A 173 -13.80 -32.61 7.69
N PRO A 174 -14.88 -32.28 6.96
CA PRO A 174 -14.85 -32.26 5.50
C PRO A 174 -13.87 -31.22 4.98
N ARG A 175 -13.23 -31.49 3.83
CA ARG A 175 -12.33 -30.54 3.18
C ARG A 175 -13.08 -29.43 2.44
N SER A 176 -14.30 -29.68 2.01
CA SER A 176 -15.14 -28.76 1.27
C SER A 176 -16.60 -29.02 1.60
N VAL A 177 -17.37 -27.96 1.77
CA VAL A 177 -18.81 -28.02 1.99
C VAL A 177 -19.47 -27.06 1.04
N LYS A 178 -20.37 -27.54 0.18
CA LYS A 178 -21.15 -26.70 -0.74
C LYS A 178 -22.48 -26.32 -0.10
N GLY A 179 -22.95 -25.09 -0.32
CA GLY A 179 -24.22 -24.62 0.23
C GLY A 179 -24.26 -24.63 1.77
N ALA A 180 -23.11 -24.34 2.42
CA ALA A 180 -22.98 -24.37 3.85
C ALA A 180 -23.86 -23.33 4.55
N LYS A 181 -24.48 -23.73 5.67
CA LYS A 181 -25.05 -22.77 6.62
C LYS A 181 -24.00 -22.44 7.66
N ILE A 182 -23.61 -21.17 7.73
CA ILE A 182 -22.53 -20.70 8.60
C ILE A 182 -23.14 -20.06 9.85
N ALA A 183 -22.78 -20.57 11.02
CA ALA A 183 -23.10 -19.96 12.30
C ALA A 183 -21.88 -19.15 12.80
N LEU A 184 -22.07 -17.88 13.07
CA LEU A 184 -21.06 -17.02 13.67
C LEU A 184 -21.33 -16.96 15.18
N VAL A 185 -20.34 -17.37 15.98
CA VAL A 185 -20.46 -17.46 17.44
C VAL A 185 -19.30 -16.66 18.06
N ASN A 186 -19.62 -15.71 18.91
CA ASN A 186 -18.64 -14.89 19.64
C ASN A 186 -18.33 -15.48 21.02
N SER A 187 -18.04 -16.79 21.07
CA SER A 187 -17.61 -17.49 22.27
C SER A 187 -16.79 -18.73 21.90
N ALA A 188 -15.89 -19.13 22.76
CA ALA A 188 -15.13 -20.37 22.58
C ALA A 188 -16.09 -21.58 22.62
N ILE A 189 -15.94 -22.48 21.62
CA ILE A 189 -16.64 -23.78 21.60
C ILE A 189 -15.65 -24.80 22.12
N GLU A 190 -15.59 -24.91 23.46
CA GLU A 190 -14.68 -25.84 24.14
C GLU A 190 -15.37 -26.52 25.31
N VAL A 191 -14.85 -27.69 25.68
CA VAL A 191 -15.27 -28.34 26.93
C VAL A 191 -14.54 -27.68 28.07
N LYS A 192 -15.25 -26.93 28.91
CA LYS A 192 -14.68 -26.31 30.08
C LYS A 192 -14.32 -27.42 31.08
N LYS A 193 -13.03 -27.57 31.38
CA LYS A 193 -12.59 -28.47 32.43
C LYS A 193 -13.06 -27.91 33.78
N THR A 194 -13.59 -28.78 34.62
CA THR A 194 -13.92 -28.42 36.02
C THR A 194 -12.64 -28.15 36.78
N GLU A 195 -12.62 -27.10 37.61
CA GLU A 195 -11.47 -26.72 38.44
C GLU A 195 -11.18 -27.72 39.57
N VAL A 196 -12.11 -28.63 39.84
CA VAL A 196 -12.00 -29.67 40.86
C VAL A 196 -12.29 -31.02 40.22
N ASP A 197 -11.39 -32.00 40.43
CA ASP A 197 -11.63 -33.39 40.06
C ASP A 197 -12.85 -33.90 40.85
N ALA A 198 -13.99 -33.83 40.21
CA ALA A 198 -15.19 -34.50 40.71
C ALA A 198 -14.99 -36.00 40.48
N LYS A 199 -14.75 -36.76 41.55
CA LYS A 199 -14.79 -38.21 41.57
C LYS A 199 -16.23 -38.69 41.47
#